data_c1b34f7254f1b3363da66eb5939cc121
#
_entry.id   c1b34f7254f1b3363da66eb5939cc121
#
_cell.length_a   1.000
_cell.length_b   1.000
_cell.length_c   1.000
_cell.angle_alpha   90.00
_cell.angle_beta   90.00
_cell.angle_gamma   90.00
#
_symmetry.space_group_name_H-M   'P 1'
#
loop_
_entity.id
_entity.type
_entity.pdbx_description
1 polymer ?
#
loop_
_entity_poly.entity_id
_entity_poly.type
_entity_poly.pdbx_seq_one_letter_code
_entity_poly.pdbx_strand_id
1 'polypeptide(L)'
;AEDDIAAAMDDLKAKADAFLTERKAGGDFNALCAENASEDDKANYEDTESDYSLKEGQRKSYAPSVIQDFLFDDTRAEGDIEVIEDTDNHQYYVVEFIKRYYDAETVDSEISDSMASDATAAYLSSLTEKFEVSDQKGHLNYLTATDSSSDSTAADGSDSTDETSDTGTAESDEMDGTEDTAEE
;
A
#
# COMPACT_ATOMS: atom_id res chain seq x y z
N ALA A 1 28.07 0.18 13.44
CA ALA A 1 28.86 0.85 12.39
C ALA A 1 28.78 0.05 11.09
N GLU A 2 29.43 0.49 10.00
CA GLU A 2 29.34 -0.19 8.69
C GLU A 2 29.79 -1.66 8.73
N ASP A 3 30.84 -1.97 9.49
CA ASP A 3 31.31 -3.35 9.65
C ASP A 3 30.29 -4.27 10.34
N ASP A 4 29.47 -3.73 11.25
CA ASP A 4 28.41 -4.50 11.93
C ASP A 4 27.24 -4.78 10.98
N ILE A 5 26.93 -3.84 10.08
CA ILE A 5 25.92 -4.02 9.05
C ILE A 5 26.37 -5.07 8.04
N ALA A 6 27.63 -5.01 7.60
CA ALA A 6 28.19 -5.99 6.66
C ALA A 6 28.14 -7.41 7.25
N ALA A 7 28.54 -7.57 8.51
CA ALA A 7 28.47 -8.87 9.18
C ALA A 7 27.02 -9.38 9.33
N ALA A 8 26.07 -8.49 9.64
CA ALA A 8 24.67 -8.85 9.72
C ALA A 8 24.09 -9.25 8.34
N MET A 9 24.51 -8.58 7.27
CA MET A 9 24.11 -8.92 5.91
C MET A 9 24.67 -10.28 5.46
N ASP A 10 25.91 -10.61 5.84
CA ASP A 10 26.50 -11.93 5.58
C ASP A 10 25.70 -13.04 6.29
N ASP A 11 25.28 -12.82 7.54
CA ASP A 11 24.45 -13.76 8.29
C ASP A 11 23.06 -13.92 7.67
N LEU A 12 22.45 -12.82 7.23
CA LEU A 12 21.15 -12.85 6.53
C LEU A 12 21.26 -13.60 5.20
N LYS A 13 22.32 -13.35 4.45
CA LYS A 13 22.60 -14.06 3.21
C LYS A 13 22.72 -15.56 3.44
N ALA A 14 23.48 -15.97 4.45
CA ALA A 14 23.65 -17.38 4.78
C ALA A 14 22.32 -18.06 5.12
N LYS A 15 21.42 -17.36 5.85
CA LYS A 15 20.05 -17.85 6.13
C LYS A 15 19.21 -17.96 4.86
N ALA A 16 19.25 -16.96 4.00
CA ALA A 16 18.52 -16.98 2.73
C ALA A 16 19.00 -18.11 1.79
N ASP A 17 20.31 -18.34 1.71
CA ASP A 17 20.89 -19.43 0.92
C ASP A 17 20.55 -20.81 1.51
N ALA A 18 20.49 -20.96 2.84
CA ALA A 18 20.03 -22.17 3.51
C ALA A 18 18.55 -22.45 3.20
N PHE A 19 17.70 -21.44 3.34
CA PHE A 19 16.28 -21.53 2.98
C PHE A 19 16.10 -21.99 1.52
N LEU A 20 16.81 -21.35 0.59
CA LEU A 20 16.79 -21.75 -0.83
C LEU A 20 17.19 -23.20 -1.03
N THR A 21 18.21 -23.66 -0.31
CA THR A 21 18.71 -25.04 -0.39
C THR A 21 17.66 -26.03 0.11
N GLU A 22 17.05 -25.76 1.25
CA GLU A 22 16.02 -26.59 1.85
C GLU A 22 14.75 -26.61 0.99
N ARG A 23 14.35 -25.47 0.43
CA ARG A 23 13.21 -25.40 -0.50
C ARG A 23 13.48 -26.24 -1.76
N LYS A 24 14.66 -26.15 -2.36
CA LYS A 24 15.05 -26.96 -3.53
C LYS A 24 15.13 -28.46 -3.21
N ALA A 25 15.35 -28.82 -1.95
CA ALA A 25 15.29 -30.20 -1.49
C ALA A 25 13.85 -30.72 -1.27
N GLY A 26 12.84 -29.86 -1.47
CA GLY A 26 11.43 -30.22 -1.33
C GLY A 26 10.80 -29.81 -0.01
N GLY A 27 11.46 -28.92 0.77
CA GLY A 27 10.89 -28.34 1.97
C GLY A 27 9.64 -27.52 1.66
N ASP A 28 8.70 -27.48 2.60
CA ASP A 28 7.51 -26.63 2.47
C ASP A 28 7.85 -25.16 2.68
N PHE A 29 7.44 -24.28 1.76
CA PHE A 29 7.85 -22.87 1.77
C PHE A 29 7.30 -22.14 3.01
N ASN A 30 6.02 -22.37 3.35
CA ASN A 30 5.40 -21.73 4.51
C ASN A 30 6.02 -22.21 5.83
N ALA A 31 6.33 -23.50 5.93
CA ALA A 31 7.03 -24.05 7.10
C ALA A 31 8.43 -23.46 7.27
N LEU A 32 9.19 -23.32 6.18
CA LEU A 32 10.50 -22.67 6.19
C LEU A 32 10.41 -21.18 6.57
N CYS A 33 9.35 -20.49 6.14
CA CYS A 33 9.05 -19.14 6.61
C CYS A 33 8.79 -19.12 8.11
N ALA A 34 8.00 -20.03 8.66
CA ALA A 34 7.71 -20.14 10.07
C ALA A 34 8.97 -20.38 10.92
N GLU A 35 9.90 -21.22 10.43
CA GLU A 35 11.16 -21.50 11.11
C GLU A 35 12.09 -20.28 11.20
N ASN A 36 12.04 -19.41 10.19
CA ASN A 36 12.90 -18.22 10.09
C ASN A 36 12.20 -16.94 10.53
N ALA A 37 10.92 -16.98 10.84
CA ALA A 37 10.15 -15.83 11.30
C ALA A 37 10.55 -15.39 12.71
N SER A 38 10.31 -14.10 13.00
CA SER A 38 10.38 -13.59 14.37
C SER A 38 9.33 -14.26 15.25
N GLU A 39 9.52 -14.26 16.58
CA GLU A 39 8.52 -14.81 17.51
C GLU A 39 7.13 -14.16 17.36
N ASP A 40 7.11 -12.86 17.00
CA ASP A 40 5.87 -12.11 16.82
C ASP A 40 5.15 -12.48 15.50
N ASP A 41 5.91 -12.86 14.47
CA ASP A 41 5.38 -13.20 13.15
C ASP A 41 5.07 -14.68 12.99
N LYS A 42 5.60 -15.52 13.84
CA LYS A 42 5.50 -16.98 13.75
C LYS A 42 4.04 -17.47 13.71
N ALA A 43 3.19 -16.82 14.51
CA ALA A 43 1.77 -17.13 14.57
C ALA A 43 1.05 -16.96 13.21
N ASN A 44 1.55 -16.08 12.33
CA ASN A 44 0.96 -15.87 11.00
C ASN A 44 1.18 -17.08 10.08
N TYR A 45 2.27 -17.83 10.28
CA TYR A 45 2.62 -19.00 9.47
C TYR A 45 2.10 -20.32 10.07
N GLU A 46 1.66 -20.32 11.34
CA GLU A 46 1.10 -21.49 12.01
C GLU A 46 -0.37 -21.74 11.66
N ASP A 47 -1.03 -20.77 11.02
CA ASP A 47 -2.39 -20.93 10.52
C ASP A 47 -2.39 -21.92 9.36
N THR A 48 -3.02 -23.08 9.58
CA THR A 48 -3.10 -24.14 8.56
C THR A 48 -4.22 -23.93 7.55
N GLU A 49 -5.07 -22.93 7.75
CA GLU A 49 -6.17 -22.60 6.82
C GLU A 49 -5.73 -21.61 5.73
N SER A 50 -4.65 -20.87 5.99
CA SER A 50 -4.10 -19.91 5.02
C SER A 50 -2.58 -20.04 4.90
N ASP A 51 -2.08 -20.04 3.66
CA ASP A 51 -0.64 -19.91 3.40
C ASP A 51 -0.25 -18.43 3.41
N TYR A 52 0.27 -17.97 4.55
CA TYR A 52 0.65 -16.56 4.73
C TYR A 52 1.80 -16.14 3.79
N SER A 53 2.65 -17.10 3.40
CA SER A 53 3.74 -16.84 2.46
C SER A 53 3.26 -16.63 1.03
N LEU A 54 2.10 -17.16 0.66
CA LEU A 54 1.54 -17.06 -0.67
C LEU A 54 0.91 -15.68 -0.91
N LYS A 55 1.31 -15.03 -1.99
CA LYS A 55 0.75 -13.75 -2.44
C LYS A 55 0.10 -13.94 -3.82
N GLU A 56 -1.21 -14.18 -3.82
CA GLU A 56 -1.98 -14.31 -5.06
C GLU A 56 -2.32 -12.94 -5.66
N GLY A 57 -2.42 -12.89 -6.99
CA GLY A 57 -2.83 -11.69 -7.71
C GLY A 57 -1.89 -10.49 -7.54
N GLN A 58 -0.62 -10.73 -7.22
CA GLN A 58 0.37 -9.66 -7.02
C GLN A 58 0.55 -8.86 -8.32
N ARG A 59 0.28 -7.55 -8.26
CA ARG A 59 0.52 -6.62 -9.37
C ARG A 59 1.95 -6.08 -9.29
N LYS A 60 2.54 -5.77 -10.45
CA LYS A 60 3.90 -5.22 -10.52
C LYS A 60 4.06 -3.96 -9.66
N SER A 61 3.07 -3.06 -9.66
CA SER A 61 3.09 -1.81 -8.89
C SER A 61 3.08 -2.00 -7.37
N TYR A 62 2.66 -3.15 -6.86
CA TYR A 62 2.61 -3.45 -5.43
C TYR A 62 3.77 -4.33 -4.95
N ALA A 63 4.51 -4.93 -5.87
CA ALA A 63 5.71 -5.68 -5.52
C ALA A 63 6.87 -4.74 -5.21
N PRO A 64 7.71 -5.03 -4.22
CA PRO A 64 8.96 -4.30 -4.01
C PRO A 64 9.79 -4.23 -5.29
N SER A 65 10.37 -3.06 -5.59
CA SER A 65 11.06 -2.81 -6.86
C SER A 65 12.15 -3.84 -7.18
N VAL A 66 12.87 -4.27 -6.15
CA VAL A 66 14.01 -5.21 -6.28
C VAL A 66 13.60 -6.61 -6.75
N ILE A 67 12.34 -7.04 -6.47
CA ILE A 67 11.85 -8.36 -6.89
C ILE A 67 11.00 -8.31 -8.16
N GLN A 68 10.68 -7.11 -8.67
CA GLN A 68 9.81 -6.96 -9.85
C GLN A 68 10.39 -7.62 -11.09
N ASP A 69 11.68 -7.47 -11.33
CA ASP A 69 12.33 -8.04 -12.52
C ASP A 69 12.33 -9.57 -12.47
N PHE A 70 12.44 -10.15 -11.27
CA PHE A 70 12.31 -11.60 -11.11
C PHE A 70 10.87 -12.07 -11.35
N LEU A 71 9.88 -11.46 -10.67
CA LEU A 71 8.49 -11.92 -10.70
C LEU A 71 7.79 -11.69 -12.04
N PHE A 72 8.15 -10.62 -12.75
CA PHE A 72 7.48 -10.19 -13.99
C PHE A 72 8.28 -10.43 -15.26
N ASP A 73 9.35 -11.20 -15.20
CA ASP A 73 10.08 -11.68 -16.37
C ASP A 73 9.23 -12.72 -17.13
N ASP A 74 9.00 -12.47 -18.42
CA ASP A 74 8.17 -13.34 -19.27
C ASP A 74 8.73 -14.74 -19.48
N THR A 75 10.02 -14.94 -19.22
CA THR A 75 10.71 -16.22 -19.36
C THR A 75 10.68 -17.09 -18.12
N ARG A 76 10.16 -16.55 -16.99
CA ARG A 76 10.13 -17.24 -15.70
C ARG A 76 9.21 -18.47 -15.74
N ALA A 77 9.72 -19.60 -15.24
CA ALA A 77 8.99 -20.86 -15.14
C ALA A 77 8.42 -21.06 -13.72
N GLU A 78 7.33 -21.82 -13.64
CA GLU A 78 6.75 -22.22 -12.34
C GLU A 78 7.77 -23.00 -11.52
N GLY A 79 7.93 -22.63 -10.24
CA GLY A 79 8.92 -23.20 -9.33
C GLY A 79 10.30 -22.55 -9.41
N ASP A 80 10.51 -21.53 -10.26
CA ASP A 80 11.74 -20.76 -10.22
C ASP A 80 11.85 -20.04 -8.87
N ILE A 81 13.00 -20.15 -8.24
CA ILE A 81 13.25 -19.53 -6.93
C ILE A 81 14.62 -18.87 -6.90
N GLU A 82 14.68 -17.68 -6.32
CA GLU A 82 15.90 -16.88 -6.25
C GLU A 82 16.01 -16.14 -4.91
N VAL A 83 17.25 -15.88 -4.48
CA VAL A 83 17.58 -14.98 -3.37
C VAL A 83 17.97 -13.65 -3.95
N ILE A 84 17.27 -12.60 -3.59
CA ILE A 84 17.47 -11.24 -4.11
C ILE A 84 17.89 -10.33 -2.96
N GLU A 85 18.99 -9.64 -3.13
CA GLU A 85 19.50 -8.67 -2.18
C GLU A 85 18.87 -7.30 -2.38
N ASP A 86 18.42 -6.70 -1.28
CA ASP A 86 17.98 -5.31 -1.22
C ASP A 86 19.01 -4.53 -0.37
N THR A 87 19.97 -3.95 -1.05
CA THR A 87 21.07 -3.21 -0.40
C THR A 87 20.61 -1.92 0.26
N ASP A 88 19.54 -1.30 -0.26
CA ASP A 88 19.03 -0.04 0.26
C ASP A 88 18.33 -0.23 1.62
N ASN A 89 17.65 -1.36 1.79
CA ASN A 89 16.93 -1.70 3.01
C ASN A 89 17.65 -2.74 3.89
N HIS A 90 18.86 -3.17 3.52
CA HIS A 90 19.67 -4.15 4.24
C HIS A 90 18.93 -5.47 4.51
N GLN A 91 18.32 -6.04 3.46
CA GLN A 91 17.54 -7.27 3.58
C GLN A 91 17.70 -8.18 2.37
N TYR A 92 17.28 -9.44 2.52
CA TYR A 92 17.21 -10.41 1.44
C TYR A 92 15.78 -10.88 1.26
N TYR A 93 15.37 -11.06 0.02
CA TYR A 93 14.14 -11.72 -0.34
C TYR A 93 14.43 -13.11 -0.88
N VAL A 94 13.73 -14.11 -0.39
CA VAL A 94 13.65 -15.42 -1.05
C VAL A 94 12.31 -15.47 -1.77
N VAL A 95 12.35 -15.48 -3.08
CA VAL A 95 11.15 -15.35 -3.92
C VAL A 95 11.00 -16.58 -4.79
N GLU A 96 9.83 -17.21 -4.72
CA GLU A 96 9.44 -18.31 -5.59
C GLU A 96 8.32 -17.87 -6.54
N PHE A 97 8.51 -18.12 -7.83
CA PHE A 97 7.49 -17.88 -8.82
C PHE A 97 6.58 -19.10 -8.94
N ILE A 98 5.33 -18.97 -8.46
CA ILE A 98 4.38 -20.09 -8.47
C ILE A 98 3.70 -20.23 -9.82
N LYS A 99 3.08 -19.16 -10.29
CA LYS A 99 2.43 -19.12 -11.60
C LYS A 99 2.09 -17.69 -12.00
N ARG A 100 1.87 -17.51 -13.28
CA ARG A 100 1.28 -16.28 -13.78
C ARG A 100 -0.22 -16.29 -13.49
N TYR A 101 -0.66 -15.32 -12.69
CA TYR A 101 -2.08 -15.16 -12.41
C TYR A 101 -2.69 -14.17 -13.39
N TYR A 102 -3.78 -14.57 -14.02
CA TYR A 102 -4.57 -13.70 -14.88
C TYR A 102 -6.05 -13.96 -14.60
N ASP A 103 -6.69 -13.01 -13.96
CA ASP A 103 -8.14 -12.98 -13.81
C ASP A 103 -8.72 -12.14 -14.96
N ALA A 104 -9.19 -12.81 -15.98
CA ALA A 104 -9.71 -12.16 -17.18
C ALA A 104 -10.91 -11.27 -16.89
N GLU A 105 -11.82 -11.70 -16.01
CA GLU A 105 -13.03 -10.94 -15.69
C GLU A 105 -12.70 -9.62 -14.99
N THR A 106 -11.84 -9.67 -13.98
CA THR A 106 -11.40 -8.46 -13.26
C THR A 106 -10.58 -7.53 -14.16
N VAL A 107 -9.63 -8.07 -14.92
CA VAL A 107 -8.75 -7.26 -15.80
C VAL A 107 -9.55 -6.62 -16.93
N ASP A 108 -10.46 -7.38 -17.57
CA ASP A 108 -11.29 -6.85 -18.66
C ASP A 108 -12.25 -5.76 -18.15
N SER A 109 -12.80 -5.91 -16.93
CA SER A 109 -13.61 -4.87 -16.28
C SER A 109 -12.78 -3.60 -16.01
N GLU A 110 -11.59 -3.74 -15.41
CA GLU A 110 -10.70 -2.60 -15.12
C GLU A 110 -10.27 -1.86 -16.40
N ILE A 111 -9.96 -2.59 -17.47
CA ILE A 111 -9.62 -1.99 -18.76
C ILE A 111 -10.84 -1.25 -19.33
N SER A 112 -12.01 -1.86 -19.28
CA SER A 112 -13.25 -1.24 -19.77
C SER A 112 -13.58 0.04 -19.01
N ASP A 113 -13.45 0.03 -17.68
CA ASP A 113 -13.69 1.19 -16.83
C ASP A 113 -12.68 2.32 -17.08
N SER A 114 -11.40 1.97 -17.27
CA SER A 114 -10.37 2.93 -17.62
C SER A 114 -10.65 3.57 -18.99
N MET A 115 -10.97 2.76 -19.99
CA MET A 115 -11.31 3.28 -21.34
C MET A 115 -12.55 4.16 -21.32
N ALA A 116 -13.58 3.81 -20.55
CA ALA A 116 -14.79 4.63 -20.40
C ALA A 116 -14.49 5.97 -19.69
N SER A 117 -13.64 5.96 -18.68
CA SER A 117 -13.18 7.16 -17.99
C SER A 117 -12.39 8.08 -18.92
N ASP A 118 -11.44 7.54 -19.66
CA ASP A 118 -10.62 8.30 -20.62
C ASP A 118 -11.48 8.89 -21.74
N ALA A 119 -12.43 8.12 -22.30
CA ALA A 119 -13.36 8.60 -23.31
C ALA A 119 -14.24 9.72 -22.77
N THR A 120 -14.71 9.61 -21.52
CA THR A 120 -15.53 10.63 -20.87
C THR A 120 -14.72 11.91 -20.65
N ALA A 121 -13.48 11.80 -20.16
CA ALA A 121 -12.58 12.94 -19.98
C ALA A 121 -12.28 13.65 -21.30
N ALA A 122 -11.98 12.89 -22.35
CA ALA A 122 -11.74 13.43 -23.69
C ALA A 122 -12.99 14.14 -24.25
N TYR A 123 -14.17 13.56 -24.05
CA TYR A 123 -15.43 14.19 -24.46
C TYR A 123 -15.67 15.50 -23.71
N LEU A 124 -15.52 15.53 -22.39
CA LEU A 124 -15.68 16.74 -21.58
C LEU A 124 -14.67 17.82 -22.01
N SER A 125 -13.40 17.46 -22.23
CA SER A 125 -12.40 18.38 -22.74
C SER A 125 -12.81 18.97 -24.09
N SER A 126 -13.33 18.14 -24.99
CA SER A 126 -13.81 18.60 -26.31
C SER A 126 -15.00 19.54 -26.22
N LEU A 127 -15.82 19.41 -25.16
CA LEU A 127 -16.93 20.34 -24.91
C LEU A 127 -16.40 21.68 -24.38
N THR A 128 -15.47 21.66 -23.42
CA THR A 128 -14.89 22.90 -22.87
C THR A 128 -14.16 23.73 -23.92
N GLU A 129 -13.53 23.09 -24.91
CA GLU A 129 -12.91 23.79 -26.05
C GLU A 129 -13.92 24.49 -26.97
N LYS A 130 -15.16 24.00 -27.00
CA LYS A 130 -16.22 24.54 -27.88
C LYS A 130 -17.03 25.67 -27.25
N PHE A 131 -16.98 25.79 -25.93
CA PHE A 131 -17.77 26.77 -25.20
C PHE A 131 -16.87 27.79 -24.50
N GLU A 132 -16.95 29.05 -24.92
CA GLU A 132 -16.34 30.14 -24.14
C GLU A 132 -17.23 30.46 -22.94
N VAL A 133 -16.65 30.36 -21.75
CA VAL A 133 -17.32 30.80 -20.52
C VAL A 133 -17.16 32.32 -20.41
N SER A 134 -18.27 33.03 -20.61
CA SER A 134 -18.30 34.49 -20.47
C SER A 134 -18.93 34.87 -19.12
N ASP A 135 -18.18 35.48 -18.25
CA ASP A 135 -18.67 36.05 -17.01
C ASP A 135 -19.11 37.50 -17.22
N GLN A 136 -20.32 37.69 -17.71
CA GLN A 136 -20.89 39.02 -17.99
C GLN A 136 -21.14 39.89 -16.74
N LYS A 137 -21.12 39.29 -15.55
CA LYS A 137 -21.44 39.96 -14.27
C LYS A 137 -20.30 39.95 -13.26
N GLY A 138 -19.14 39.35 -13.58
CA GLY A 138 -18.00 39.25 -12.70
C GLY A 138 -18.21 38.33 -11.49
N HIS A 139 -19.20 37.44 -11.55
CA HIS A 139 -19.51 36.55 -10.43
C HIS A 139 -18.46 35.44 -10.23
N LEU A 140 -17.73 35.09 -11.29
CA LEU A 140 -16.65 34.10 -11.22
C LEU A 140 -15.42 34.59 -10.41
N ASN A 141 -15.28 35.91 -10.23
CA ASN A 141 -14.20 36.47 -9.40
C ASN A 141 -14.29 36.06 -7.90
N TYR A 142 -15.42 35.52 -7.49
CA TYR A 142 -15.60 34.99 -6.12
C TYR A 142 -15.34 33.48 -6.03
N LEU A 143 -15.12 32.80 -7.13
CA LEU A 143 -14.73 31.40 -7.18
C LEU A 143 -13.21 31.35 -7.19
N THR A 144 -12.60 31.20 -6.05
CA THR A 144 -11.19 30.82 -5.96
C THR A 144 -11.08 29.37 -6.42
N ALA A 145 -10.37 29.13 -7.51
CA ALA A 145 -9.95 27.79 -7.85
C ALA A 145 -9.12 27.26 -6.66
N THR A 146 -9.65 26.28 -5.98
CA THR A 146 -8.84 25.49 -5.04
C THR A 146 -7.88 24.69 -5.92
N ASP A 147 -6.69 25.22 -6.11
CA ASP A 147 -5.58 24.48 -6.68
C ASP A 147 -5.30 23.30 -5.75
N SER A 148 -5.68 22.10 -6.16
CA SER A 148 -5.32 20.87 -5.49
C SER A 148 -3.91 20.40 -5.89
N SER A 149 -3.00 21.34 -6.10
CA SER A 149 -1.59 21.03 -6.10
C SER A 149 -1.09 21.10 -4.67
N SER A 150 -0.96 19.94 -4.05
CA SER A 150 -0.24 19.74 -2.79
C SER A 150 1.25 20.07 -3.01
N ASP A 151 1.58 21.35 -2.92
CA ASP A 151 2.96 21.76 -2.72
C ASP A 151 3.16 21.94 -1.21
N SER A 152 3.76 20.94 -0.60
CA SER A 152 4.25 21.00 0.76
C SER A 152 5.63 21.64 0.75
N THR A 153 5.67 22.95 0.87
CA THR A 153 6.88 23.65 1.31
C THR A 153 6.60 24.39 2.60
N ALA A 154 7.26 23.88 3.63
CA ALA A 154 7.39 24.52 4.93
C ALA A 154 8.05 25.90 4.77
N ALA A 155 7.48 26.89 5.45
CA ALA A 155 8.20 28.09 5.87
C ALA A 155 7.58 28.58 7.18
N ASP A 156 8.26 28.33 8.22
CA ASP A 156 8.84 29.17 9.24
C ASP A 156 8.39 30.64 9.20
N GLY A 157 7.97 31.12 10.39
CA GLY A 157 7.86 32.56 10.58
C GLY A 157 6.84 33.00 11.62
N SER A 158 7.17 32.81 12.88
CA SER A 158 7.26 33.85 13.95
C SER A 158 6.18 34.94 14.05
N ASP A 159 5.60 34.94 15.22
CA ASP A 159 5.49 36.11 16.16
C ASP A 159 4.15 36.84 16.27
N SER A 160 3.83 36.96 17.54
CA SER A 160 3.17 38.06 18.27
C SER A 160 1.67 38.02 18.53
N THR A 161 1.41 37.66 19.77
CA THR A 161 0.59 38.35 20.79
C THR A 161 -0.67 39.11 20.34
N ASP A 162 -1.83 38.77 20.90
CA ASP A 162 -2.48 39.60 21.89
C ASP A 162 -3.65 38.87 22.59
N GLU A 163 -3.74 39.17 23.87
CA GLU A 163 -4.75 38.67 24.80
C GLU A 163 -6.14 39.25 24.49
N THR A 164 -7.19 38.47 24.77
CA THR A 164 -8.24 38.91 25.72
C THR A 164 -9.20 37.78 26.04
N SER A 165 -9.34 37.58 27.31
CA SER A 165 -10.34 36.84 28.06
C SER A 165 -11.78 37.16 27.64
N ASP A 166 -12.64 36.15 27.59
CA ASP A 166 -13.92 36.26 28.29
C ASP A 166 -14.48 34.92 28.70
N THR A 167 -14.90 34.88 29.92
CA THR A 167 -15.54 33.84 30.70
C THR A 167 -17.00 33.65 30.29
N GLY A 168 -17.44 32.41 30.24
CA GLY A 168 -18.86 32.07 30.11
C GLY A 168 -19.18 30.66 30.56
N THR A 169 -19.42 30.54 31.83
CA THR A 169 -19.98 29.41 32.57
C THR A 169 -21.44 29.19 32.20
N ALA A 170 -21.89 27.92 32.14
CA ALA A 170 -23.14 27.36 32.65
C ALA A 170 -23.40 26.01 32.01
N GLU A 171 -23.34 25.01 32.79
CA GLU A 171 -24.32 24.22 33.55
C GLU A 171 -25.06 23.17 32.71
N SER A 172 -24.75 21.93 33.09
CA SER A 172 -25.58 20.75 33.41
C SER A 172 -27.01 20.70 32.87
N ASP A 173 -27.37 19.58 32.28
CA ASP A 173 -28.56 18.86 32.68
C ASP A 173 -28.42 17.35 32.46
N GLU A 174 -28.50 16.63 33.57
CA GLU A 174 -28.68 15.20 33.64
C GLU A 174 -30.18 14.87 33.50
N MET A 175 -30.52 13.79 32.78
CA MET A 175 -31.74 13.02 32.97
C MET A 175 -31.46 11.60 32.45
N ASP A 176 -31.18 10.64 33.24
CA ASP A 176 -31.96 9.70 34.08
C ASP A 176 -33.28 9.27 33.44
N GLY A 177 -33.49 7.95 33.38
CA GLY A 177 -34.79 7.35 33.15
C GLY A 177 -34.74 5.99 32.43
N THR A 178 -34.39 4.95 33.18
CA THR A 178 -35.15 3.71 33.51
C THR A 178 -35.65 2.80 32.40
N GLU A 179 -35.11 1.56 32.51
CA GLU A 179 -35.78 0.25 32.53
C GLU A 179 -37.15 0.12 31.84
N ASP A 180 -37.31 -0.89 30.97
CA ASP A 180 -38.28 -1.94 31.23
C ASP A 180 -38.03 -3.22 30.43
N THR A 181 -38.23 -4.30 31.09
CA THR A 181 -38.19 -5.73 30.85
C THR A 181 -39.29 -6.22 29.91
N ALA A 182 -39.06 -7.43 29.37
CA ALA A 182 -39.89 -8.62 29.22
C ALA A 182 -40.07 -9.13 27.77
N GLU A 183 -39.60 -10.38 27.63
CA GLU A 183 -40.33 -11.63 27.33
C GLU A 183 -41.15 -11.69 26.01
N GLU A 184 -40.73 -12.49 25.06
CA GLU A 184 -41.27 -13.83 24.67
C GLU A 184 -40.35 -14.50 23.63
#